data_dac2682b2ca448f318edc4b32b7b9f62
#
_entry.id   dac2682b2ca448f318edc4b32b7b9f62
#
_cell.length_a   1.000
_cell.length_b   1.000
_cell.length_c   1.000
_cell.angle_alpha   90.00
_cell.angle_beta   90.00
_cell.angle_gamma   90.00
#
_symmetry.space_group_name_H-M   'P 1'
#
loop_
_entity.id
_entity.type
_entity.pdbx_description
1 polymer ?
#
loop_
_entity_poly.entity_id
_entity_poly.type
_entity_poly.pdbx_seq_one_letter_code
_entity_poly.pdbx_strand_id
1 'polypeptide(L)'
;WQNRKRAGATTQNFPKAKRLYLAIRTGQQIYGVVGIPMEKQTQPDAFTSSILFSILGECSLALDNLRNAREKEEAAVLAKNEQLRANLLRSISHDLRTPLTSISGNADTLLHSYDMLDEQTRKPTASRTVSVTGS
;
A
#
# COMPACT_ATOMS: atom_id res chain seq x y z
N TRP A 1 18.85 23.19 14.87
CA TRP A 1 17.58 22.72 14.30
C TRP A 1 16.63 22.18 15.37
N GLN A 2 17.13 21.66 16.46
CA GLN A 2 16.32 21.03 17.50
C GLN A 2 15.40 21.99 18.28
N ASN A 3 15.70 23.29 18.34
CA ASN A 3 14.98 24.25 19.19
C ASN A 3 13.90 25.08 18.48
N ARG A 4 13.58 24.84 17.19
CA ARG A 4 12.52 25.56 16.45
C ARG A 4 12.56 27.10 16.52
N LYS A 5 13.70 27.70 16.87
CA LYS A 5 13.88 29.11 17.03
C LYS A 5 14.56 29.75 15.82
N ARG A 6 14.34 31.04 15.62
CA ARG A 6 15.09 31.85 14.65
C ARG A 6 16.58 31.70 14.90
N ALA A 7 17.38 31.66 13.87
CA ALA A 7 18.83 31.64 13.99
C ALA A 7 19.46 32.62 13.00
N GLY A 8 20.62 33.15 13.36
CA GLY A 8 21.38 34.06 12.51
C GLY A 8 21.41 35.48 13.03
N ALA A 9 21.67 36.44 12.14
CA ALA A 9 21.81 37.86 12.46
C ALA A 9 20.65 38.35 13.34
N THR A 10 20.94 39.15 14.34
CA THR A 10 20.00 39.76 15.30
C THR A 10 19.21 38.78 16.19
N THR A 11 19.57 37.51 16.23
CA THR A 11 18.96 36.51 17.12
C THR A 11 19.96 36.09 18.22
N GLN A 12 19.45 35.47 19.29
CA GLN A 12 20.30 34.90 20.35
C GLN A 12 21.14 33.70 19.83
N ASN A 13 20.73 33.10 18.74
CA ASN A 13 21.42 31.98 18.10
C ASN A 13 22.23 32.52 16.90
N PHE A 14 23.54 32.58 17.04
CA PHE A 14 24.48 33.07 16.02
C PHE A 14 24.32 34.54 15.67
N PRO A 15 24.47 35.47 16.63
CA PRO A 15 24.24 36.91 16.44
C PRO A 15 25.21 37.56 15.42
N LYS A 16 26.37 36.96 15.22
CA LYS A 16 27.40 37.43 14.26
C LYS A 16 27.19 36.93 12.82
N ALA A 17 26.14 36.15 12.56
CA ALA A 17 25.85 35.67 11.21
C ALA A 17 25.44 36.85 10.33
N LYS A 18 25.87 36.82 9.05
CA LYS A 18 25.51 37.83 8.05
C LYS A 18 24.10 37.63 7.50
N ARG A 19 23.40 36.61 7.93
CA ARG A 19 22.05 36.22 7.43
C ARG A 19 21.13 35.88 8.59
N LEU A 20 19.87 36.25 8.44
CA LEU A 20 18.78 35.81 9.29
C LEU A 20 18.16 34.55 8.67
N TYR A 21 18.06 33.46 9.43
CA TYR A 21 17.47 32.19 8.97
C TYR A 21 16.12 32.00 9.63
N LEU A 22 15.11 31.79 8.80
CA LEU A 22 13.73 31.56 9.20
C LEU A 22 13.26 30.22 8.64
N ALA A 23 12.59 29.43 9.47
CA ALA A 23 12.02 28.16 9.03
C ALA A 23 10.67 28.37 8.37
N ILE A 24 10.47 27.71 7.23
CA ILE A 24 9.17 27.55 6.59
C ILE A 24 8.54 26.30 7.21
N ARG A 25 7.49 26.49 8.00
CA ARG A 25 6.89 25.38 8.77
C ARG A 25 5.40 25.56 9.00
N THR A 26 4.69 24.44 9.12
CA THR A 26 3.31 24.38 9.61
C THR A 26 3.28 23.41 10.79
N GLY A 27 2.87 23.88 11.97
CA GLY A 27 2.84 23.05 13.17
C GLY A 27 4.19 22.41 13.50
N GLN A 28 4.26 21.11 13.41
CA GLN A 28 5.46 20.30 13.69
C GLN A 28 6.35 20.09 12.44
N GLN A 29 5.79 20.27 11.25
CA GLN A 29 6.46 19.98 9.98
C GLN A 29 7.31 21.18 9.53
N ILE A 30 8.55 20.91 9.18
CA ILE A 30 9.49 21.89 8.59
C ILE A 30 9.67 21.54 7.12
N TYR A 31 9.39 22.48 6.22
CA TYR A 31 9.52 22.33 4.77
C TYR A 31 10.85 22.85 4.25
N GLY A 32 11.43 23.85 4.92
CA GLY A 32 12.68 24.44 4.50
C GLY A 32 13.12 25.60 5.39
N VAL A 33 14.15 26.28 4.94
CA VAL A 33 14.72 27.45 5.63
C VAL A 33 15.03 28.53 4.61
N VAL A 34 14.63 29.73 4.93
CA VAL A 34 14.96 30.92 4.15
C VAL A 34 16.10 31.67 4.87
N GLY A 35 17.16 31.98 4.14
CA GLY A 35 18.27 32.82 4.61
C GLY A 35 18.18 34.20 3.98
N ILE A 36 17.96 35.21 4.80
CA ILE A 36 17.86 36.62 4.38
C ILE A 36 19.17 37.33 4.68
N PRO A 37 19.85 37.91 3.68
CA PRO A 37 21.05 38.69 3.92
C PRO A 37 20.72 39.95 4.71
N MET A 38 21.48 40.23 5.73
CA MET A 38 21.34 41.42 6.55
C MET A 38 22.60 42.29 6.37
N GLU A 39 22.50 43.34 5.60
CA GLU A 39 23.63 44.23 5.31
C GLU A 39 24.05 45.04 6.53
N LYS A 40 23.10 45.38 7.38
CA LYS A 40 23.34 45.99 8.70
C LYS A 40 22.76 45.08 9.75
N GLN A 41 23.49 44.82 10.81
CA GLN A 41 23.03 44.01 11.97
C GLN A 41 21.84 44.66 12.72
N THR A 42 20.96 45.31 11.98
CA THR A 42 19.79 45.99 12.52
C THR A 42 18.59 45.08 12.34
N GLN A 43 17.82 44.90 13.39
CA GLN A 43 16.57 44.09 13.28
C GLN A 43 15.65 44.75 12.27
N PRO A 44 14.95 43.92 11.42
CA PRO A 44 13.89 44.43 10.58
C PRO A 44 12.84 45.12 11.46
N ASP A 45 12.28 46.22 10.95
CA ASP A 45 11.17 46.92 11.61
C ASP A 45 9.95 46.01 11.75
N ALA A 46 9.00 46.38 12.61
CA ALA A 46 7.83 45.57 12.90
C ALA A 46 6.99 45.33 11.65
N PHE A 47 6.92 46.28 10.75
CA PHE A 47 6.17 46.16 9.51
C PHE A 47 6.78 45.15 8.54
N THR A 48 8.09 45.26 8.29
CA THR A 48 8.85 44.33 7.44
C THR A 48 8.80 42.89 8.01
N SER A 49 8.95 42.77 9.33
CA SER A 49 8.84 41.48 10.01
C SER A 49 7.46 40.84 9.83
N SER A 50 6.39 41.63 9.94
CA SER A 50 5.02 41.17 9.77
C SER A 50 4.76 40.64 8.37
N ILE A 51 5.19 41.41 7.36
CA ILE A 51 5.08 40.96 5.94
C ILE A 51 5.85 39.69 5.72
N LEU A 52 7.08 39.62 6.20
CA LEU A 52 7.93 38.43 6.04
C LEU A 52 7.29 37.18 6.64
N PHE A 53 6.73 37.27 7.86
CA PHE A 53 6.05 36.17 8.50
C PHE A 53 4.77 35.76 7.78
N SER A 54 4.03 36.74 7.23
CA SER A 54 2.85 36.45 6.42
C SER A 54 3.22 35.64 5.17
N ILE A 55 4.24 36.09 4.44
CA ILE A 55 4.72 35.38 3.24
C ILE A 55 5.20 33.97 3.58
N LEU A 56 5.97 33.81 4.66
CA LEU A 56 6.44 32.49 5.10
C LEU A 56 5.29 31.58 5.54
N GLY A 57 4.26 32.17 6.14
CA GLY A 57 3.02 31.46 6.50
C GLY A 57 2.28 30.92 5.27
N GLU A 58 2.09 31.77 4.26
CA GLU A 58 1.48 31.36 3.00
C GLU A 58 2.29 30.31 2.26
N CYS A 59 3.61 30.47 2.20
CA CYS A 59 4.49 29.45 1.63
C CYS A 59 4.38 28.12 2.37
N SER A 60 4.33 28.16 3.71
CA SER A 60 4.19 26.97 4.53
C SER A 60 2.86 26.24 4.24
N LEU A 61 1.78 27.00 4.15
CA LEU A 61 0.45 26.46 3.86
C LEU A 61 0.38 25.85 2.46
N ALA A 62 0.96 26.51 1.47
CA ALA A 62 1.01 26.00 0.10
C ALA A 62 1.79 24.67 0.02
N LEU A 63 2.93 24.59 0.69
CA LEU A 63 3.74 23.38 0.74
C LEU A 63 3.04 22.24 1.49
N ASP A 64 2.31 22.57 2.56
CA ASP A 64 1.50 21.59 3.30
C ASP A 64 0.38 21.03 2.43
N ASN A 65 -0.32 21.88 1.70
CA ASN A 65 -1.37 21.48 0.77
C ASN A 65 -0.84 20.57 -0.36
N LEU A 66 0.31 20.91 -0.94
CA LEU A 66 0.96 20.09 -1.97
C LEU A 66 1.35 18.72 -1.44
N ARG A 67 1.91 18.66 -0.24
CA ARG A 67 2.25 17.40 0.40
C ARG A 67 1.02 16.55 0.67
N ASN A 68 -0.01 17.13 1.25
CA ASN A 68 -1.26 16.42 1.54
C ASN A 68 -1.95 15.91 0.27
N ALA A 69 -1.92 16.67 -0.82
CA ALA A 69 -2.45 16.24 -2.12
C ALA A 69 -1.67 15.03 -2.65
N ARG A 70 -0.34 15.07 -2.57
CA ARG A 70 0.51 13.96 -3.01
C ARG A 70 0.30 12.69 -2.17
N GLU A 71 0.23 12.81 -0.85
CA GLU A 71 -0.04 11.68 0.05
C GLU A 71 -1.40 11.04 -0.24
N LYS A 72 -2.43 11.84 -0.55
CA LYS A 72 -3.75 11.35 -0.96
C LYS A 72 -3.71 10.62 -2.30
N GLU A 73 -2.97 11.14 -3.27
CA GLU A 73 -2.80 10.50 -4.57
C GLU A 73 -2.09 9.16 -4.45
N GLU A 74 -0.99 9.09 -3.71
CA GLU A 74 -0.25 7.86 -3.45
C GLU A 74 -1.12 6.81 -2.74
N ALA A 75 -1.90 7.22 -1.75
CA ALA A 75 -2.85 6.35 -1.05
C ALA A 75 -3.96 5.84 -1.98
N ALA A 76 -4.49 6.69 -2.87
CA ALA A 76 -5.52 6.30 -3.83
C ALA A 76 -4.99 5.29 -4.86
N VAL A 77 -3.76 5.46 -5.34
CA VAL A 77 -3.09 4.52 -6.25
C VAL A 77 -2.89 3.17 -5.56
N LEU A 78 -2.43 3.16 -4.31
CA LEU A 78 -2.24 1.94 -3.55
C LEU A 78 -3.56 1.20 -3.34
N ALA A 79 -4.62 1.90 -2.92
CA ALA A 79 -5.95 1.32 -2.72
C ALA A 79 -6.51 0.73 -4.02
N LYS A 80 -6.33 1.41 -5.16
CA LYS A 80 -6.75 0.91 -6.48
C LYS A 80 -6.00 -0.36 -6.87
N ASN A 81 -4.70 -0.42 -6.63
CA ASN A 81 -3.89 -1.61 -6.90
C ASN A 81 -4.33 -2.80 -6.04
N GLU A 82 -4.60 -2.59 -4.75
CA GLU A 82 -5.12 -3.64 -3.87
C GLU A 82 -6.49 -4.15 -4.33
N GLN A 83 -7.37 -3.25 -4.75
CA GLN A 83 -8.68 -3.62 -5.28
C GLN A 83 -8.58 -4.42 -6.58
N LEU A 84 -7.70 -4.01 -7.50
CA LEU A 84 -7.43 -4.76 -8.73
C LEU A 84 -6.88 -6.15 -8.42
N ARG A 85 -5.95 -6.27 -7.49
CA ARG A 85 -5.39 -7.54 -7.04
C ARG A 85 -6.47 -8.46 -6.46
N ALA A 86 -7.32 -7.93 -5.59
CA ALA A 86 -8.44 -8.67 -5.01
C ALA A 86 -9.43 -9.16 -6.08
N ASN A 87 -9.76 -8.30 -7.04
CA ASN A 87 -10.65 -8.65 -8.15
C ASN A 87 -10.06 -9.73 -9.07
N LEU A 88 -8.76 -9.63 -9.40
CA LEU A 88 -8.05 -10.63 -10.17
C LEU A 88 -8.03 -11.99 -9.45
N LEU A 89 -7.70 -12.01 -8.17
CA LEU A 89 -7.68 -13.24 -7.37
C LEU A 89 -9.07 -13.88 -7.31
N ARG A 90 -10.13 -13.07 -7.18
CA ARG A 90 -11.52 -13.55 -7.20
C ARG A 90 -11.90 -14.14 -8.55
N SER A 91 -11.55 -13.45 -9.64
CA SER A 91 -11.80 -13.92 -11.01
C SER A 91 -11.06 -15.23 -11.30
N ILE A 92 -9.76 -15.29 -10.98
CA ILE A 92 -8.95 -16.50 -11.17
C ILE A 92 -9.51 -17.65 -10.32
N SER A 93 -9.89 -17.40 -9.07
CA SER A 93 -10.48 -18.43 -8.20
C SER A 93 -11.79 -18.96 -8.76
N HIS A 94 -12.64 -18.09 -9.32
CA HIS A 94 -13.87 -18.50 -9.99
C HIS A 94 -13.58 -19.32 -11.24
N ASP A 95 -12.66 -18.85 -12.08
CA ASP A 95 -12.32 -19.52 -13.35
C ASP A 95 -11.58 -20.85 -13.16
N LEU A 96 -10.85 -21.01 -12.05
CA LEU A 96 -10.23 -22.29 -11.67
C LEU A 96 -11.20 -23.26 -11.01
N ARG A 97 -12.26 -22.79 -10.37
CA ARG A 97 -13.24 -23.64 -9.67
C ARG A 97 -13.93 -24.61 -10.62
N THR A 98 -14.33 -24.14 -11.79
CA THR A 98 -15.04 -24.96 -12.81
C THR A 98 -14.20 -26.14 -13.30
N PRO A 99 -12.94 -25.97 -13.80
CA PRO A 99 -12.13 -27.11 -14.23
C PRO A 99 -11.73 -28.03 -13.09
N LEU A 100 -11.45 -27.48 -11.87
CA LEU A 100 -11.12 -28.30 -10.71
C LEU A 100 -12.30 -29.15 -10.25
N THR A 101 -13.51 -28.62 -10.25
CA THR A 101 -14.73 -29.37 -9.96
C THR A 101 -14.94 -30.46 -11.00
N SER A 102 -14.71 -30.20 -12.28
CA SER A 102 -14.80 -31.17 -13.36
C SER A 102 -13.78 -32.31 -13.22
N ILE A 103 -12.52 -32.00 -12.90
CA ILE A 103 -11.46 -32.98 -12.65
C ILE A 103 -11.81 -33.84 -11.42
N SER A 104 -12.28 -33.24 -10.34
CA SER A 104 -12.70 -33.95 -9.13
C SER A 104 -13.87 -34.90 -9.41
N GLY A 105 -14.91 -34.44 -10.14
CA GLY A 105 -16.03 -35.27 -10.55
C GLY A 105 -15.63 -36.43 -11.44
N ASN A 106 -14.72 -36.21 -12.38
CA ASN A 106 -14.19 -37.27 -13.23
C ASN A 106 -13.36 -38.30 -12.47
N ALA A 107 -12.56 -37.86 -11.49
CA ALA A 107 -11.78 -38.72 -10.61
C ALA A 107 -12.70 -39.62 -9.76
N ASP A 108 -13.76 -39.05 -9.17
CA ASP A 108 -14.75 -39.80 -8.40
C ASP A 108 -15.48 -40.83 -9.25
N THR A 109 -15.83 -40.46 -10.49
CA THR A 109 -16.48 -41.38 -11.45
C THR A 109 -15.55 -42.55 -11.81
N LEU A 110 -14.27 -42.29 -12.06
CA LEU A 110 -13.27 -43.33 -12.35
C LEU A 110 -13.08 -44.28 -11.17
N LEU A 111 -12.97 -43.74 -9.93
CA LEU A 111 -12.86 -44.56 -8.74
C LEU A 111 -14.08 -45.45 -8.54
N HIS A 112 -15.28 -44.89 -8.71
CA HIS A 112 -16.53 -45.65 -8.60
C HIS A 112 -16.66 -46.74 -9.65
N SER A 113 -16.26 -46.44 -10.89
CA SER A 113 -16.23 -47.44 -11.97
C SER A 113 -15.20 -48.54 -11.73
N TYR A 114 -14.08 -48.22 -11.14
CA TYR A 114 -13.04 -49.19 -10.79
C TYR A 114 -13.52 -50.14 -9.68
N ASP A 115 -14.18 -49.62 -8.66
CA ASP A 115 -14.78 -50.42 -7.59
C ASP A 115 -15.85 -51.37 -8.12
N MET A 116 -16.70 -50.91 -9.05
CA MET A 116 -17.72 -51.76 -9.69
C MET A 116 -17.11 -52.86 -10.55
N LEU A 117 -16.02 -52.58 -11.26
CA LEU A 117 -15.32 -53.60 -12.08
C LEU A 117 -14.63 -54.65 -11.18
N ASP A 118 -14.06 -54.23 -10.05
CA ASP A 118 -13.42 -55.11 -9.09
C ASP A 118 -14.45 -56.02 -8.41
N GLU A 119 -15.64 -55.52 -8.13
CA GLU A 119 -16.74 -56.30 -7.57
C GLU A 119 -17.30 -57.32 -8.58
N GLN A 120 -17.36 -57.00 -9.87
CA GLN A 120 -17.75 -57.96 -10.93
C GLN A 120 -16.70 -59.03 -11.17
N THR A 121 -15.42 -58.68 -11.04
CA THR A 121 -14.32 -59.63 -11.19
C THR A 121 -14.17 -60.54 -9.96
N ARG A 122 -14.64 -60.08 -8.82
CA ARG A 122 -14.56 -60.79 -7.51
C ARG A 122 -15.72 -61.76 -7.27
N LYS A 123 -16.78 -61.74 -8.11
CA LYS A 123 -17.81 -62.78 -8.12
C LYS A 123 -17.21 -64.03 -8.78
N PRO A 124 -16.82 -65.06 -8.05
CA PRO A 124 -16.40 -66.30 -8.65
C PRO A 124 -17.61 -66.83 -9.41
N THR A 125 -17.39 -67.36 -10.59
CA THR A 125 -18.29 -68.27 -11.31
C THR A 125 -18.55 -69.50 -10.43
N ALA A 126 -19.41 -69.33 -9.44
CA ALA A 126 -19.96 -70.40 -8.68
C ALA A 126 -21.32 -70.75 -9.33
N SER A 127 -21.26 -71.59 -10.33
CA SER A 127 -22.23 -72.64 -10.60
C SER A 127 -22.07 -73.11 -12.04
N ARG A 128 -21.13 -74.00 -12.26
CA ARG A 128 -21.25 -74.98 -13.28
C ARG A 128 -21.06 -76.36 -12.63
N THR A 129 -21.96 -76.72 -11.80
CA THR A 129 -22.19 -78.14 -11.53
C THR A 129 -22.82 -78.72 -12.74
N VAL A 130 -21.99 -79.31 -13.58
CA VAL A 130 -22.46 -80.28 -14.57
C VAL A 130 -22.76 -81.54 -13.77
N SER A 131 -24.03 -81.81 -13.54
CA SER A 131 -24.47 -83.11 -13.13
C SER A 131 -24.44 -84.02 -14.39
N VAL A 132 -23.40 -84.79 -14.49
CA VAL A 132 -23.40 -85.97 -15.38
C VAL A 132 -23.98 -87.09 -14.54
N THR A 133 -25.26 -87.36 -14.72
CA THR A 133 -25.88 -88.66 -14.40
C THR A 133 -25.72 -89.56 -15.64
N GLY A 134 -24.77 -90.47 -15.53
CA GLY A 134 -24.70 -91.60 -16.42
C GLY A 134 -25.72 -92.68 -16.05
N SER A 135 -26.26 -93.26 -16.99
CA SER A 135 -26.60 -94.70 -17.06
C SER A 135 -26.76 -95.08 -18.47
#